data_09e8733c0962109118e8f98545d2add0
#
_entry.id   09e8733c0962109118e8f98545d2add0
#
_cell.length_a   1.000
_cell.length_b   1.000
_cell.length_c   1.000
_cell.angle_alpha   90.00
_cell.angle_beta   90.00
_cell.angle_gamma   90.00
#
_symmetry.space_group_name_H-M   'P 1'
#
loop_
_entity.id
_entity.type
_entity.pdbx_description
1 polymer ?
#
loop_
_entity_poly.entity_id
_entity_poly.type
_entity_poly.pdbx_seq_one_letter_code
_entity_poly.pdbx_strand_id
1 'polypeptide(L)'
;MKVYFHLCIDGFTNSYVIVNDDPAVMEAIIVDPGQISNDIIRQIEDGGYKLVAVLITHNHAHHINGLRTLTKIYNPTVYAADSETYGMNSSILNGDGMTRIANLNVEFFSIPGHSPDSMVYKIGDVLFTGDTIIPGETGSTSSQYSKKLLCSKIKDKLFKLPDRTLIF
;
A
#
# COMPACT_ATOMS: atom_id res chain seq x y z
N MET A 1 -0.87 -0.69 -16.98
CA MET A 1 -1.02 -0.99 -15.54
C MET A 1 -2.47 -1.36 -15.26
N LYS A 2 -2.71 -2.43 -14.51
CA LYS A 2 -4.03 -2.83 -13.99
C LYS A 2 -3.98 -2.91 -12.48
N VAL A 3 -5.09 -2.64 -11.82
CA VAL A 3 -5.25 -2.74 -10.37
C VAL A 3 -6.38 -3.72 -10.08
N TYR A 4 -6.09 -4.72 -9.28
CA TYR A 4 -7.06 -5.70 -8.81
C TYR A 4 -7.28 -5.52 -7.32
N PHE A 5 -8.52 -5.51 -6.92
CA PHE A 5 -8.97 -5.34 -5.55
C PHE A 5 -9.32 -6.69 -4.93
N HIS A 6 -8.86 -6.92 -3.71
CA HIS A 6 -9.16 -8.11 -2.92
C HIS A 6 -9.61 -7.72 -1.51
N LEU A 7 -10.84 -8.05 -1.15
CA LEU A 7 -11.34 -7.83 0.20
C LEU A 7 -10.77 -8.89 1.15
N CYS A 8 -10.12 -8.45 2.20
CA CYS A 8 -9.65 -9.28 3.31
C CYS A 8 -10.74 -9.36 4.37
N ILE A 9 -11.44 -10.50 4.46
CA ILE A 9 -12.62 -10.67 5.32
C ILE A 9 -12.26 -10.58 6.81
N ASP A 10 -11.10 -11.12 7.22
CA ASP A 10 -10.68 -11.17 8.63
C ASP A 10 -10.37 -9.80 9.26
N GLY A 11 -10.32 -8.73 8.49
CA GLY A 11 -10.03 -7.39 8.99
C GLY A 11 -10.84 -6.30 8.31
N PHE A 12 -11.71 -6.68 7.36
CA PHE A 12 -12.46 -5.76 6.50
C PHE A 12 -11.54 -4.72 5.83
N THR A 13 -10.33 -5.15 5.45
CA THR A 13 -9.35 -4.35 4.76
C THR A 13 -9.23 -4.75 3.31
N ASN A 14 -8.67 -3.86 2.52
CA ASN A 14 -8.44 -4.09 1.11
C ASN A 14 -6.97 -4.37 0.86
N SER A 15 -6.68 -5.44 0.14
CA SER A 15 -5.39 -5.65 -0.51
C SER A 15 -5.51 -5.34 -1.99
N TYR A 16 -4.47 -4.75 -2.57
CA TYR A 16 -4.46 -4.41 -3.99
C TYR A 16 -3.29 -5.08 -4.68
N VAL A 17 -3.58 -5.77 -5.80
CA VAL A 17 -2.55 -6.30 -6.70
C VAL A 17 -2.45 -5.35 -7.89
N ILE A 18 -1.31 -4.68 -8.03
CA ILE A 18 -1.01 -3.78 -9.12
C ILE A 18 -0.06 -4.49 -10.07
N VAL A 19 -0.42 -4.61 -11.33
CA VAL A 19 0.41 -5.28 -12.33
C VAL A 19 0.85 -4.33 -13.43
N ASN A 20 2.11 -4.42 -13.79
CA ASN A 20 2.59 -3.93 -15.06
C ASN A 20 2.48 -5.08 -16.07
N ASP A 21 1.51 -4.98 -16.94
CA ASP A 21 1.16 -5.98 -17.95
C ASP A 21 1.87 -5.74 -19.30
N ASP A 22 2.90 -4.89 -19.33
CA ASP A 22 3.81 -4.81 -20.45
C ASP A 22 4.52 -6.17 -20.61
N PRO A 23 4.42 -6.82 -21.79
CA PRO A 23 5.08 -8.12 -22.02
C PRO A 23 6.60 -8.12 -21.76
N ALA A 24 7.24 -6.95 -21.80
CA ALA A 24 8.66 -6.82 -21.47
C ALA A 24 8.94 -6.75 -19.97
N VAL A 25 7.91 -6.60 -19.14
CA VAL A 25 8.03 -6.39 -17.68
C VAL A 25 7.35 -7.52 -16.91
N MET A 26 6.04 -7.69 -17.04
CA MET A 26 5.23 -8.72 -16.38
C MET A 26 5.50 -8.81 -14.86
N GLU A 27 5.48 -7.66 -14.18
CA GLU A 27 5.76 -7.58 -12.75
C GLU A 27 4.54 -7.09 -11.96
N ALA A 28 4.47 -7.51 -10.70
CA ALA A 28 3.40 -7.14 -9.77
C ALA A 28 3.93 -6.50 -8.49
N ILE A 29 3.10 -5.61 -7.93
CA ILE A 29 3.24 -5.01 -6.60
C ILE A 29 1.99 -5.37 -5.82
N ILE A 30 2.10 -5.65 -4.53
CA ILE A 30 0.95 -5.76 -3.62
C ILE A 30 0.99 -4.60 -2.63
N VAL A 31 -0.16 -3.96 -2.40
CA VAL A 31 -0.36 -3.01 -1.31
C VAL A 31 -1.19 -3.69 -0.22
N ASP A 32 -0.70 -3.63 1.01
CA ASP A 32 -1.34 -4.14 2.24
C ASP A 32 -1.86 -5.57 2.13
N PRO A 33 -0.98 -6.59 2.19
CA PRO A 33 -1.37 -7.99 2.15
C PRO A 33 -2.00 -8.44 3.49
N GLY A 34 -3.20 -7.94 3.82
CA GLY A 34 -3.89 -8.27 5.06
C GLY A 34 -4.23 -9.76 5.17
N GLN A 35 -4.59 -10.38 4.06
CA GLN A 35 -4.86 -11.81 3.95
C GLN A 35 -4.39 -12.33 2.60
N ILE A 36 -3.85 -13.53 2.56
CA ILE A 36 -3.53 -14.20 1.30
C ILE A 36 -4.64 -15.19 0.96
N SER A 37 -5.38 -14.86 -0.09
CA SER A 37 -6.40 -15.72 -0.67
C SER A 37 -5.86 -16.49 -1.88
N ASN A 38 -6.53 -17.57 -2.23
CA ASN A 38 -6.25 -18.27 -3.48
C ASN A 38 -6.42 -17.38 -4.70
N ASP A 39 -7.28 -16.36 -4.63
CA ASP A 39 -7.53 -15.44 -5.73
C ASP A 39 -6.34 -14.51 -5.97
N ILE A 40 -5.66 -14.05 -4.90
CA ILE A 40 -4.41 -13.29 -5.02
C ILE A 40 -3.32 -14.15 -5.67
N ILE A 41 -3.18 -15.41 -5.21
CA ILE A 41 -2.19 -16.35 -5.76
C ILE A 41 -2.47 -16.60 -7.23
N ARG A 42 -3.70 -16.95 -7.61
CA ARG A 42 -4.11 -17.15 -9.01
C ARG A 42 -3.89 -15.90 -9.85
N GLN A 43 -4.19 -14.72 -9.32
CA GLN A 43 -3.98 -13.47 -10.02
C GLN A 43 -2.52 -13.27 -10.43
N ILE A 44 -1.59 -13.70 -9.59
CA ILE A 44 -0.14 -13.61 -9.83
C ILE A 44 0.30 -14.75 -10.76
N GLU A 45 -0.01 -15.99 -10.40
CA GLU A 45 0.50 -17.20 -11.07
C GLU A 45 -0.11 -17.37 -12.48
N ASP A 46 -1.45 -17.35 -12.58
CA ASP A 46 -2.15 -17.52 -13.87
C ASP A 46 -1.90 -16.31 -14.79
N GLY A 47 -1.67 -15.13 -14.20
CA GLY A 47 -1.29 -13.93 -14.92
C GLY A 47 0.15 -13.95 -15.42
N GLY A 48 0.99 -14.87 -14.94
CA GLY A 48 2.42 -14.96 -15.27
C GLY A 48 3.22 -13.78 -14.71
N TYR A 49 2.77 -13.13 -13.64
CA TYR A 49 3.44 -11.98 -13.05
C TYR A 49 4.50 -12.39 -12.04
N LYS A 50 5.63 -11.71 -12.05
CA LYS A 50 6.63 -11.79 -10.98
C LYS A 50 6.26 -10.78 -9.89
N LEU A 51 5.92 -11.25 -8.68
CA LEU A 51 5.74 -10.37 -7.54
C LEU A 51 7.11 -9.83 -7.09
N VAL A 52 7.36 -8.54 -7.30
CA VAL A 52 8.66 -7.90 -7.02
C VAL A 52 8.64 -7.05 -5.76
N ALA A 53 7.47 -6.56 -5.34
CA ALA A 53 7.37 -5.66 -4.20
C ALA A 53 6.06 -5.83 -3.42
N VAL A 54 6.16 -5.49 -2.13
CA VAL A 54 5.02 -5.25 -1.24
C VAL A 54 5.18 -3.84 -0.66
N LEU A 55 4.13 -3.03 -0.75
CA LEU A 55 4.05 -1.71 -0.13
C LEU A 55 3.14 -1.80 1.09
N ILE A 56 3.60 -1.34 2.23
CA ILE A 56 2.84 -1.34 3.48
C ILE A 56 2.43 0.09 3.81
N THR A 57 1.13 0.35 3.90
CA THR A 57 0.64 1.67 4.29
C THR A 57 0.92 1.94 5.77
N HIS A 58 0.74 0.95 6.63
CA HIS A 58 1.09 1.03 8.06
C HIS A 58 1.08 -0.37 8.71
N ASN A 59 1.67 -0.49 9.90
CA ASN A 59 1.97 -1.76 10.56
C ASN A 59 0.82 -2.27 11.47
N HIS A 60 -0.44 -2.10 11.07
CA HIS A 60 -1.55 -2.76 11.75
C HIS A 60 -1.78 -4.17 11.21
N ALA A 61 -2.08 -5.11 12.11
CA ALA A 61 -2.13 -6.54 11.80
C ALA A 61 -3.01 -6.89 10.58
N HIS A 62 -4.18 -6.26 10.47
CA HIS A 62 -5.12 -6.52 9.37
C HIS A 62 -4.64 -6.04 8.00
N HIS A 63 -3.58 -5.22 7.92
CA HIS A 63 -2.90 -4.85 6.68
C HIS A 63 -1.71 -5.74 6.32
N ILE A 64 -1.16 -6.48 7.29
CA ILE A 64 0.12 -7.17 7.13
C ILE A 64 0.11 -8.67 7.46
N ASN A 65 -1.01 -9.25 7.92
CA ASN A 65 -1.08 -10.67 8.32
C ASN A 65 -0.64 -11.66 7.23
N GLY A 66 -0.85 -11.33 5.96
CA GLY A 66 -0.43 -12.13 4.82
C GLY A 66 1.03 -11.97 4.42
N LEU A 67 1.71 -10.93 4.93
CA LEU A 67 3.05 -10.54 4.49
C LEU A 67 4.08 -11.68 4.62
N ARG A 68 4.09 -12.38 5.77
CA ARG A 68 5.01 -13.49 6.02
C ARG A 68 4.82 -14.65 5.02
N THR A 69 3.59 -14.92 4.63
CA THR A 69 3.28 -15.95 3.64
C THR A 69 3.78 -15.53 2.26
N LEU A 70 3.49 -14.30 1.83
CA LEU A 70 3.96 -13.77 0.55
C LEU A 70 5.49 -13.76 0.43
N THR A 71 6.17 -13.33 1.48
CA THR A 71 7.64 -13.28 1.46
C THR A 71 8.27 -14.67 1.35
N LYS A 72 7.65 -15.70 1.94
CA LYS A 72 8.12 -17.08 1.81
C LYS A 72 7.90 -17.65 0.42
N ILE A 73 6.81 -17.30 -0.26
CA ILE A 73 6.47 -17.84 -1.58
C ILE A 73 7.25 -17.12 -2.69
N TYR A 74 7.26 -15.78 -2.66
CA TYR A 74 7.71 -14.96 -3.78
C TYR A 74 8.99 -14.17 -3.50
N ASN A 75 9.39 -14.03 -2.23
CA ASN A 75 10.55 -13.24 -1.79
C ASN A 75 10.60 -11.81 -2.39
N PRO A 76 9.50 -11.03 -2.34
CA PRO A 76 9.48 -9.65 -2.84
C PRO A 76 10.25 -8.72 -1.91
N THR A 77 10.66 -7.54 -2.40
CA THR A 77 11.13 -6.47 -1.54
C THR A 77 9.95 -5.84 -0.80
N VAL A 78 10.04 -5.73 0.52
CA VAL A 78 9.03 -5.06 1.35
C VAL A 78 9.42 -3.59 1.52
N TYR A 79 8.50 -2.66 1.25
CA TYR A 79 8.68 -1.23 1.44
C TYR A 79 7.70 -0.73 2.51
N ALA A 80 8.22 0.01 3.48
CA ALA A 80 7.45 0.56 4.60
C ALA A 80 8.11 1.83 5.15
N ALA A 81 7.45 2.52 6.08
CA ALA A 81 8.05 3.65 6.79
C ALA A 81 9.19 3.21 7.75
N ASP A 82 9.07 2.01 8.32
CA ASP A 82 10.03 1.47 9.29
C ASP A 82 10.96 0.42 8.66
N SER A 83 12.14 0.22 9.27
CA SER A 83 13.14 -0.77 8.84
C SER A 83 12.71 -2.22 9.06
N GLU A 84 11.71 -2.43 9.91
CA GLU A 84 11.16 -3.74 10.23
C GLU A 84 9.63 -3.68 10.25
N THR A 85 9.00 -4.60 9.54
CA THR A 85 7.55 -4.76 9.51
C THR A 85 7.22 -6.21 9.79
N TYR A 86 6.47 -6.47 10.87
CA TYR A 86 6.03 -7.81 11.29
C TYR A 86 7.17 -8.83 11.42
N GLY A 87 8.33 -8.40 11.95
CA GLY A 87 9.54 -9.21 12.12
C GLY A 87 10.31 -9.49 10.82
N MET A 88 10.10 -8.69 9.79
CA MET A 88 10.80 -8.79 8.50
C MET A 88 11.43 -7.46 8.12
N ASN A 89 12.62 -7.53 7.54
CA ASN A 89 13.33 -6.34 7.06
C ASN A 89 12.54 -5.64 5.95
N SER A 90 12.47 -4.33 6.03
CA SER A 90 11.84 -3.46 5.04
C SER A 90 12.85 -2.49 4.44
N SER A 91 12.68 -2.18 3.18
CA SER A 91 13.30 -1.01 2.55
C SER A 91 12.56 0.24 2.99
N ILE A 92 13.24 1.11 3.73
CA ILE A 92 12.61 2.29 4.34
C ILE A 92 12.26 3.32 3.26
N LEU A 93 11.01 3.77 3.28
CA LEU A 93 10.55 4.95 2.55
C LEU A 93 10.37 6.10 3.55
N ASN A 94 11.31 7.02 3.56
CA ASN A 94 11.35 8.09 4.55
C ASN A 94 10.78 9.40 3.97
N GLY A 95 9.77 9.96 4.65
CA GLY A 95 9.14 11.21 4.25
C GLY A 95 8.30 11.09 2.97
N ASP A 96 8.44 12.07 2.09
CA ASP A 96 7.78 12.08 0.78
C ASP A 96 8.80 11.86 -0.32
N GLY A 97 8.41 11.17 -1.38
CA GLY A 97 9.33 10.93 -2.49
C GLY A 97 8.72 10.12 -3.62
N MET A 98 9.59 9.63 -4.48
CA MET A 98 9.24 8.76 -5.59
C MET A 98 10.32 7.71 -5.79
N THR A 99 9.90 6.50 -6.09
CA THR A 99 10.80 5.40 -6.50
C THR A 99 10.21 4.68 -7.71
N ARG A 100 11.02 3.84 -8.38
CA ARG A 100 10.57 3.05 -9.51
C ARG A 100 10.52 1.58 -9.13
N ILE A 101 9.34 0.97 -9.20
CA ILE A 101 9.09 -0.43 -8.87
C ILE A 101 8.22 -1.03 -9.97
N ALA A 102 8.50 -2.25 -10.42
CA ALA A 102 7.78 -2.91 -11.53
C ALA A 102 7.71 -2.03 -12.79
N ASN A 103 8.74 -1.24 -13.05
CA ASN A 103 8.80 -0.22 -14.10
C ASN A 103 7.70 0.87 -14.01
N LEU A 104 7.05 1.01 -12.85
CA LEU A 104 6.05 2.03 -12.54
C LEU A 104 6.66 3.09 -11.60
N ASN A 105 6.23 4.34 -11.76
CA ASN A 105 6.55 5.39 -10.80
C ASN A 105 5.64 5.25 -9.59
N VAL A 106 6.22 5.04 -8.43
CA VAL A 106 5.55 4.95 -7.13
C VAL A 106 5.89 6.21 -6.35
N GLU A 107 4.97 7.16 -6.28
CA GLU A 107 5.04 8.30 -5.38
C GLU A 107 4.58 7.85 -3.99
N PHE A 108 5.24 8.34 -2.95
CA PHE A 108 4.88 8.00 -1.57
C PHE A 108 4.88 9.25 -0.69
N PHE A 109 3.94 9.27 0.26
CA PHE A 109 3.71 10.39 1.17
C PHE A 109 3.62 9.87 2.60
N SER A 110 4.43 10.42 3.51
CA SER A 110 4.30 10.19 4.94
C SER A 110 3.14 11.03 5.49
N ILE A 111 2.10 10.35 5.99
CA ILE A 111 0.88 11.00 6.51
C ILE A 111 0.55 10.44 7.91
N PRO A 112 1.38 10.76 8.91
CA PRO A 112 1.13 10.31 10.28
C PRO A 112 -0.14 10.92 10.86
N GLY A 113 -0.76 10.17 11.77
CA GLY A 113 -1.95 10.60 12.51
C GLY A 113 -2.88 9.45 12.86
N HIS A 114 -3.22 8.58 11.92
CA HIS A 114 -3.83 7.28 12.21
C HIS A 114 -2.82 6.41 12.98
N SER A 115 -1.64 6.24 12.40
CA SER A 115 -0.45 5.68 13.05
C SER A 115 0.78 6.55 12.77
N PRO A 116 1.88 6.42 13.53
CA PRO A 116 3.12 7.17 13.29
C PRO A 116 3.77 6.84 11.94
N ASP A 117 3.65 5.59 11.50
CA ASP A 117 4.24 5.01 10.29
C ASP A 117 3.34 5.08 9.06
N SER A 118 2.19 5.80 9.13
CA SER A 118 1.23 5.87 8.04
C SER A 118 1.82 6.47 6.77
N MET A 119 1.73 5.70 5.68
CA MET A 119 2.15 6.05 4.32
C MET A 119 0.95 5.98 3.37
N VAL A 120 0.99 6.81 2.35
CA VAL A 120 0.06 6.77 1.22
C VAL A 120 0.88 6.61 -0.05
N TYR A 121 0.45 5.71 -0.93
CA TYR A 121 1.13 5.44 -2.19
C TYR A 121 0.29 5.90 -3.37
N LYS A 122 0.93 6.55 -4.36
CA LYS A 122 0.29 6.92 -5.61
C LYS A 122 1.01 6.25 -6.77
N ILE A 123 0.27 5.51 -7.60
CA ILE A 123 0.78 4.84 -8.79
C ILE A 123 -0.14 5.20 -9.96
N GLY A 124 0.40 5.91 -10.94
CA GLY A 124 -0.44 6.51 -11.98
C GLY A 124 -1.45 7.51 -11.39
N ASP A 125 -2.72 7.34 -11.70
CA ASP A 125 -3.81 8.16 -11.16
C ASP A 125 -4.52 7.51 -9.95
N VAL A 126 -3.96 6.46 -9.36
CA VAL A 126 -4.53 5.72 -8.22
C VAL A 126 -3.75 6.00 -6.95
N LEU A 127 -4.47 6.32 -5.87
CA LEU A 127 -3.97 6.60 -4.54
C LEU A 127 -4.42 5.49 -3.58
N PHE A 128 -3.47 4.80 -2.98
CA PHE A 128 -3.70 3.76 -1.97
C PHE A 128 -3.50 4.38 -0.59
N THR A 129 -4.58 4.54 0.16
CA THR A 129 -4.60 5.36 1.38
C THR A 129 -4.52 4.58 2.67
N GLY A 130 -4.73 3.25 2.63
CA GLY A 130 -4.91 2.48 3.85
C GLY A 130 -5.94 3.15 4.76
N ASP A 131 -5.68 3.19 6.05
CA ASP A 131 -6.56 3.84 7.03
C ASP A 131 -6.37 5.36 7.16
N THR A 132 -5.61 5.99 6.27
CA THR A 132 -5.48 7.47 6.24
C THR A 132 -6.80 8.12 5.82
N ILE A 133 -7.45 7.59 4.77
CA ILE A 133 -8.75 8.03 4.27
C ILE A 133 -9.61 6.78 4.08
N ILE A 134 -10.79 6.77 4.68
CA ILE A 134 -11.81 5.73 4.54
C ILE A 134 -13.09 6.35 3.96
N PRO A 135 -14.03 5.57 3.40
CA PRO A 135 -15.22 6.12 2.78
C PRO A 135 -16.00 7.06 3.72
N GLY A 136 -16.07 8.35 3.36
CA GLY A 136 -16.81 9.38 4.08
C GLY A 136 -16.08 10.05 5.23
N GLU A 137 -14.89 9.54 5.65
CA GLU A 137 -14.16 10.12 6.79
C GLU A 137 -12.64 9.88 6.71
N THR A 138 -11.90 10.38 7.66
CA THR A 138 -10.50 10.02 7.90
C THR A 138 -10.42 8.87 8.90
N GLY A 139 -9.35 8.09 8.82
CA GLY A 139 -9.09 7.02 9.78
C GLY A 139 -9.13 7.46 11.25
N SER A 140 -9.34 6.49 12.13
CA SER A 140 -9.33 6.70 13.59
C SER A 140 -7.98 7.24 14.05
N THR A 141 -7.99 7.98 15.16
CA THR A 141 -6.76 8.56 15.73
C THR A 141 -6.78 8.44 17.24
N SER A 142 -5.61 8.31 17.86
CA SER A 142 -5.48 8.14 19.31
C SER A 142 -5.72 9.43 20.11
N SER A 143 -5.73 10.60 19.46
CA SER A 143 -5.89 11.90 20.12
C SER A 143 -6.40 12.99 19.19
N GLN A 144 -6.88 14.09 19.78
CA GLN A 144 -7.23 15.29 19.03
C GLN A 144 -6.04 15.91 18.29
N TYR A 145 -4.84 15.80 18.86
CA TYR A 145 -3.62 16.26 18.22
C TYR A 145 -3.34 15.44 16.95
N SER A 146 -3.38 14.10 17.06
CA SER A 146 -3.20 13.19 15.92
C SER A 146 -4.24 13.43 14.84
N LYS A 147 -5.50 13.72 15.21
CA LYS A 147 -6.57 14.06 14.25
C LYS A 147 -6.26 15.36 13.49
N LYS A 148 -5.82 16.39 14.18
CA LYS A 148 -5.43 17.66 13.54
C LYS A 148 -4.23 17.46 12.62
N LEU A 149 -3.24 16.68 13.07
CA LEU A 149 -2.06 16.37 12.26
C LEU A 149 -2.46 15.63 10.99
N LEU A 150 -3.27 14.57 11.09
CA LEU A 150 -3.78 13.79 9.97
C LEU A 150 -4.50 14.69 8.96
N CYS A 151 -5.47 15.48 9.40
CA CYS A 151 -6.23 16.38 8.54
C CYS A 151 -5.35 17.43 7.84
N SER A 152 -4.36 18.00 8.56
CA SER A 152 -3.40 18.93 7.97
C SER A 152 -2.58 18.27 6.87
N LYS A 153 -2.02 17.07 7.14
CA LYS A 153 -1.20 16.34 6.18
C LYS A 153 -1.99 15.93 4.92
N ILE A 154 -3.22 15.45 5.09
CA ILE A 154 -4.13 15.13 3.97
C ILE A 154 -4.34 16.37 3.11
N LYS A 155 -4.72 17.50 3.74
CA LYS A 155 -4.97 18.77 3.03
C LYS A 155 -3.73 19.28 2.30
N ASP A 156 -2.58 19.22 2.95
CA ASP A 156 -1.34 19.79 2.42
C ASP A 156 -0.74 18.95 1.28
N LYS A 157 -0.95 17.65 1.28
CA LYS A 157 -0.30 16.72 0.36
C LYS A 157 -1.27 16.11 -0.65
N LEU A 158 -2.42 15.60 -0.20
CA LEU A 158 -3.32 14.83 -1.05
C LEU A 158 -4.32 15.71 -1.81
N PHE A 159 -4.83 16.79 -1.22
CA PHE A 159 -5.77 17.70 -1.90
C PHE A 159 -5.11 18.55 -2.99
N LYS A 160 -3.80 18.47 -3.14
CA LYS A 160 -3.06 19.11 -4.24
C LYS A 160 -2.90 18.19 -5.46
N LEU A 161 -3.28 16.92 -5.31
CA LEU A 161 -3.24 15.97 -6.41
C LEU A 161 -4.31 16.30 -7.46
N PRO A 162 -4.12 15.89 -8.72
CA PRO A 162 -5.11 16.12 -9.77
C PRO A 162 -6.49 15.56 -9.43
N ASP A 163 -7.57 16.25 -9.81
CA ASP A 163 -8.96 15.82 -9.55
C ASP A 163 -9.33 14.45 -10.12
N ARG A 164 -8.57 13.97 -11.12
CA ARG A 164 -8.74 12.63 -11.68
C ARG A 164 -8.16 11.51 -10.80
N THR A 165 -7.52 11.85 -9.68
CA THR A 165 -6.91 10.85 -8.78
C THR A 165 -8.00 10.02 -8.12
N LEU A 166 -7.96 8.72 -8.32
CA LEU A 166 -8.86 7.74 -7.71
C LEU A 166 -8.31 7.32 -6.34
N ILE A 167 -9.16 7.34 -5.32
CA ILE A 167 -8.79 6.95 -3.95
C ILE A 167 -9.27 5.52 -3.69
N PHE A 168 -8.32 4.69 -3.27
CA PHE A 168 -8.52 3.29 -2.94
C PHE A 168 -8.05 3.01 -1.51
#